data_12d16313d3a4bb1e6419bd6ea8060a0f
#
_entry.id   12d16313d3a4bb1e6419bd6ea8060a0f
#
_cell.length_a   1.000
_cell.length_b   1.000
_cell.length_c   1.000
_cell.angle_alpha   90.00
_cell.angle_beta   90.00
_cell.angle_gamma   90.00
#
_symmetry.space_group_name_H-M   'P 1'
#
loop_
_entity.id
_entity.type
_entity.pdbx_description
1 polymer ?
#
loop_
_entity_poly.entity_id
_entity_poly.type
_entity_poly.pdbx_seq_one_letter_code
_entity_poly.pdbx_strand_id
1 'polypeptide(L)'
;MGSEMCIRDRSYMAAVHVPAMVCLALLAEPIVLILLGPQWGEVPTLVRIMAMGLIWLFPAFLTYPMLVALGRIRDTLVSSLISIPPSILLIAAAAPHGITVVAAVSLVTGPLQAFVAVSFVRRHICLGWAEILRATAPGAVATLGAAAGIVAVMSLTGFRTALSVSEMLVAILAAGLGWLAGLWLGDHPLIDELRRLWSQVRRWT
;
A
#
# COMPACT_ATOMS: atom_id res chain seq x y z
N MET A 1 -12.72 -22.70 6.10
CA MET A 1 -11.97 -21.92 7.13
C MET A 1 -10.70 -21.24 6.60
N GLY A 2 -9.83 -21.90 5.80
CA GLY A 2 -8.59 -21.27 5.32
C GLY A 2 -8.79 -20.14 4.28
N SER A 3 -9.76 -20.24 3.41
CA SER A 3 -10.03 -19.24 2.36
C SER A 3 -10.59 -17.93 2.93
N GLU A 4 -11.50 -18.00 3.89
CA GLU A 4 -12.09 -16.81 4.51
C GLU A 4 -11.08 -16.01 5.34
N MET A 5 -10.21 -16.71 6.09
CA MET A 5 -9.13 -16.07 6.83
C MET A 5 -8.16 -15.36 5.90
N CYS A 6 -7.80 -16.00 4.78
CA CYS A 6 -6.93 -15.43 3.77
C CYS A 6 -7.51 -14.18 3.09
N ILE A 7 -8.80 -14.19 2.79
CA ILE A 7 -9.51 -13.05 2.19
C ILE A 7 -9.52 -11.87 3.17
N ARG A 8 -9.83 -12.14 4.44
CA ARG A 8 -9.87 -11.12 5.49
C ARG A 8 -8.52 -10.49 5.75
N ASP A 9 -7.46 -11.28 5.83
CA ASP A 9 -6.10 -10.77 6.05
C ASP A 9 -5.64 -9.88 4.89
N ARG A 10 -5.97 -10.25 3.65
CA ARG A 10 -5.69 -9.41 2.47
C ARG A 10 -6.48 -8.11 2.49
N SER A 11 -7.73 -8.14 2.92
CA SER A 11 -8.55 -6.93 3.10
C SER A 11 -7.91 -5.99 4.12
N TYR A 12 -7.45 -6.51 5.25
CA TYR A 12 -6.78 -5.70 6.28
C TYR A 12 -5.47 -5.09 5.77
N MET A 13 -4.64 -5.90 5.09
CA MET A 13 -3.40 -5.40 4.49
C MET A 13 -3.66 -4.32 3.44
N ALA A 14 -4.65 -4.52 2.57
CA ALA A 14 -5.04 -3.53 1.58
C ALA A 14 -5.53 -2.23 2.23
N ALA A 15 -6.36 -2.33 3.27
CA ALA A 15 -6.93 -1.18 3.98
C ALA A 15 -5.89 -0.32 4.72
N VAL A 16 -4.69 -0.84 4.97
CA VAL A 16 -3.59 -0.11 5.60
C VAL A 16 -2.52 0.27 4.57
N HIS A 17 -2.06 -0.69 3.76
CA HIS A 17 -0.95 -0.49 2.84
C HIS A 17 -1.29 0.49 1.71
N VAL A 18 -2.45 0.33 1.08
CA VAL A 18 -2.83 1.18 -0.07
C VAL A 18 -3.00 2.65 0.35
N PRO A 19 -3.75 2.99 1.42
CA PRO A 19 -3.80 4.38 1.90
C PRO A 19 -2.44 4.92 2.30
N ALA A 20 -1.59 4.12 2.95
CA ALA A 20 -0.24 4.55 3.33
C ALA A 20 0.61 4.93 2.12
N MET A 21 0.57 4.13 1.03
CA MET A 21 1.29 4.44 -0.21
C MET A 21 0.72 5.68 -0.91
N VAL A 22 -0.60 5.85 -0.92
CA VAL A 22 -1.25 7.04 -1.49
C VAL A 22 -0.89 8.30 -0.67
N CYS A 23 -0.94 8.23 0.65
CA CYS A 23 -0.52 9.32 1.52
C CYS A 23 0.96 9.66 1.31
N LEU A 24 1.84 8.65 1.20
CA LEU A 24 3.25 8.85 0.90
C LEU A 24 3.46 9.54 -0.45
N ALA A 25 2.72 9.15 -1.48
CA ALA A 25 2.80 9.77 -2.79
C ALA A 25 2.33 11.24 -2.77
N LEU A 26 1.25 11.54 -2.06
CA LEU A 26 0.69 12.90 -1.95
C LEU A 26 1.58 13.82 -1.11
N LEU A 27 2.12 13.30 -0.02
CA LEU A 27 2.96 14.06 0.91
C LEU A 27 4.46 13.90 0.64
N ALA A 28 4.86 13.30 -0.50
CA ALA A 28 6.26 13.05 -0.83
C ALA A 28 7.12 14.31 -0.75
N GLU A 29 6.62 15.43 -1.27
CA GLU A 29 7.38 16.70 -1.31
C GLU A 29 7.61 17.29 0.09
N PRO A 30 6.58 17.54 0.93
CA PRO A 30 6.82 18.05 2.27
C PRO A 30 7.63 17.07 3.14
N ILE A 31 7.45 15.76 2.99
CA ILE A 31 8.24 14.76 3.72
C ILE A 31 9.71 14.88 3.37
N VAL A 32 10.05 14.91 2.08
CA VAL A 32 11.45 15.01 1.62
C VAL A 32 12.07 16.33 2.02
N LEU A 33 11.35 17.45 1.83
CA LEU A 33 11.87 18.78 2.17
C LEU A 33 12.15 18.93 3.67
N ILE A 34 11.27 18.40 4.52
CA ILE A 34 11.43 18.48 5.98
C ILE A 34 12.53 17.55 6.49
N LEU A 35 12.62 16.32 5.94
CA LEU A 35 13.58 15.30 6.43
C LEU A 35 14.96 15.45 5.82
N LEU A 36 15.06 15.76 4.53
CA LEU A 36 16.31 15.76 3.78
C LEU A 36 16.78 17.17 3.38
N GLY A 37 15.86 18.13 3.34
CA GLY A 37 16.15 19.51 2.96
C GLY A 37 16.00 19.80 1.46
N PRO A 38 16.12 21.09 1.06
CA PRO A 38 15.81 21.56 -0.30
C PRO A 38 16.78 21.05 -1.38
N GLN A 39 17.97 20.58 -1.00
CA GLN A 39 18.94 20.02 -1.94
C GLN A 39 18.47 18.71 -2.59
N TRP A 40 17.42 18.08 -2.07
CA TRP A 40 16.85 16.82 -2.55
C TRP A 40 15.57 17.00 -3.41
N GLY A 41 15.46 18.09 -4.13
CA GLY A 41 14.26 18.48 -4.90
C GLY A 41 13.79 17.47 -5.96
N GLU A 42 14.63 16.57 -6.43
CA GLU A 42 14.26 15.51 -7.39
C GLU A 42 13.65 14.27 -6.71
N VAL A 43 13.97 14.03 -5.44
CA VAL A 43 13.57 12.83 -4.70
C VAL A 43 12.05 12.69 -4.53
N PRO A 44 11.26 13.76 -4.31
CA PRO A 44 9.80 13.64 -4.23
C PRO A 44 9.16 12.95 -5.44
N THR A 45 9.66 13.23 -6.64
CA THR A 45 9.16 12.59 -7.87
C THR A 45 9.44 11.08 -7.87
N LEU A 46 10.64 10.68 -7.42
CA LEU A 46 11.01 9.27 -7.31
C LEU A 46 10.13 8.55 -6.28
N VAL A 47 9.91 9.17 -5.12
CA VAL A 47 9.05 8.63 -4.05
C VAL A 47 7.61 8.45 -4.55
N ARG A 48 7.05 9.42 -5.27
CA ARG A 48 5.71 9.30 -5.86
C ARG A 48 5.61 8.12 -6.81
N ILE A 49 6.53 8.00 -7.76
CA ILE A 49 6.54 6.91 -8.75
C ILE A 49 6.67 5.55 -8.04
N MET A 50 7.61 5.43 -7.13
CA MET A 50 7.82 4.17 -6.39
C MET A 50 6.62 3.81 -5.51
N ALA A 51 6.03 4.77 -4.80
CA ALA A 51 4.85 4.54 -3.98
C ALA A 51 3.68 4.01 -4.83
N MET A 52 3.46 4.58 -6.01
CA MET A 52 2.42 4.09 -6.93
C MET A 52 2.70 2.67 -7.45
N GLY A 53 3.96 2.33 -7.72
CA GLY A 53 4.35 0.97 -8.10
C GLY A 53 4.13 -0.04 -6.97
N LEU A 54 4.46 0.36 -5.75
CA LEU A 54 4.37 -0.49 -4.55
C LEU A 54 2.92 -0.71 -4.06
N ILE A 55 1.96 0.14 -4.46
CA ILE A 55 0.53 -0.06 -4.14
C ILE A 55 0.09 -1.51 -4.46
N TRP A 56 0.57 -2.07 -5.56
CA TRP A 56 0.18 -3.41 -6.03
C TRP A 56 0.82 -4.55 -5.22
N LEU A 57 1.79 -4.27 -4.35
CA LEU A 57 2.58 -5.31 -3.70
C LEU A 57 1.93 -5.93 -2.47
N PHE A 58 0.84 -5.35 -1.93
CA PHE A 58 0.17 -5.85 -0.72
C PHE A 58 -0.24 -7.34 -0.80
N PRO A 59 -0.69 -7.90 -1.95
CA PRO A 59 -1.04 -9.31 -2.00
C PRO A 59 0.19 -10.23 -1.93
N ALA A 60 1.36 -9.72 -2.35
CA ALA A 60 2.60 -10.49 -2.33
C ALA A 60 3.13 -10.68 -0.90
N PHE A 61 2.93 -9.71 0.01
CA PHE A 61 3.39 -9.82 1.39
C PHE A 61 2.77 -10.99 2.16
N LEU A 62 1.51 -11.34 1.88
CA LEU A 62 0.82 -12.45 2.51
C LEU A 62 1.12 -13.80 1.84
N THR A 63 1.72 -13.80 0.64
CA THR A 63 2.00 -15.03 -0.11
C THR A 63 3.01 -15.91 0.61
N TYR A 64 4.10 -15.32 1.13
CA TYR A 64 5.15 -16.06 1.83
C TYR A 64 4.61 -16.79 3.06
N PRO A 65 4.03 -16.12 4.07
CA PRO A 65 3.53 -16.80 5.27
C PRO A 65 2.46 -17.85 4.95
N MET A 66 1.64 -17.60 3.93
CA MET A 66 0.62 -18.57 3.52
C MET A 66 1.20 -19.85 2.90
N LEU A 67 2.13 -19.72 1.96
CA LEU A 67 2.78 -20.88 1.33
C LEU A 67 3.60 -21.68 2.36
N VAL A 68 4.22 -21.02 3.32
CA VAL A 68 4.90 -21.67 4.46
C VAL A 68 3.91 -22.43 5.32
N ALA A 69 2.78 -21.84 5.70
CA ALA A 69 1.73 -22.49 6.48
C ALA A 69 1.11 -23.71 5.77
N LEU A 70 1.06 -23.67 4.45
CA LEU A 70 0.61 -24.79 3.61
C LEU A 70 1.70 -25.86 3.38
N GLY A 71 2.90 -25.69 3.94
CA GLY A 71 4.04 -26.61 3.71
C GLY A 71 4.61 -26.54 2.29
N ARG A 72 4.34 -25.47 1.54
CA ARG A 72 4.70 -25.30 0.13
C ARG A 72 5.86 -24.31 -0.08
N ILE A 73 6.92 -24.48 0.69
CA ILE A 73 8.12 -23.61 0.65
C ILE A 73 8.76 -23.61 -0.76
N ARG A 74 8.71 -24.71 -1.48
CA ARG A 74 9.24 -24.78 -2.86
C ARG A 74 8.52 -23.82 -3.81
N ASP A 75 7.22 -23.63 -3.64
CA ASP A 75 6.43 -22.73 -4.48
C ASP A 75 6.80 -21.27 -4.23
N THR A 76 7.21 -20.93 -3.02
CA THR A 76 7.77 -19.61 -2.71
C THR A 76 9.07 -19.37 -3.48
N LEU A 77 9.97 -20.35 -3.49
CA LEU A 77 11.23 -20.25 -4.26
C LEU A 77 10.95 -20.09 -5.75
N VAL A 78 10.06 -20.92 -6.31
CA VAL A 78 9.72 -20.87 -7.74
C VAL A 78 9.06 -19.56 -8.11
N SER A 79 8.13 -19.04 -7.29
CA SER A 79 7.50 -17.74 -7.54
C SER A 79 8.51 -16.59 -7.53
N SER A 80 9.50 -16.64 -6.64
CA SER A 80 10.58 -15.65 -6.58
C SER A 80 11.51 -15.76 -7.80
N LEU A 81 11.85 -16.98 -8.23
CA LEU A 81 12.66 -17.20 -9.44
C LEU A 81 11.97 -16.75 -10.73
N ILE A 82 10.64 -16.74 -10.76
CA ILE A 82 9.87 -16.23 -11.92
C ILE A 82 9.77 -14.70 -11.89
N SER A 83 9.63 -14.08 -10.70
CA SER A 83 9.35 -12.64 -10.60
C SER A 83 10.61 -11.77 -10.46
N ILE A 84 11.65 -12.26 -9.78
CA ILE A 84 12.85 -11.44 -9.50
C ILE A 84 13.74 -11.25 -10.73
N PRO A 85 14.12 -12.29 -11.51
CA PRO A 85 15.02 -12.09 -12.66
C PRO A 85 14.48 -11.11 -13.70
N PRO A 86 13.20 -11.15 -14.13
CA PRO A 86 12.67 -10.13 -15.02
C PRO A 86 12.73 -8.72 -14.43
N SER A 87 12.49 -8.59 -13.12
CA SER A 87 12.58 -7.30 -12.43
C SER A 87 14.00 -6.74 -12.46
N ILE A 88 15.01 -7.60 -12.21
CA ILE A 88 16.44 -7.21 -12.29
C ILE A 88 16.80 -6.81 -13.72
N LEU A 89 16.37 -7.56 -14.73
CA LEU A 89 16.64 -7.24 -16.12
C LEU A 89 16.03 -5.90 -16.53
N LEU A 90 14.79 -5.62 -16.11
CA LEU A 90 14.15 -4.33 -16.37
C LEU A 90 14.89 -3.17 -15.68
N ILE A 91 15.34 -3.35 -14.45
CA ILE A 91 16.14 -2.35 -13.72
C ILE A 91 17.47 -2.13 -14.45
N ALA A 92 18.16 -3.19 -14.83
CA ALA A 92 19.44 -3.10 -15.55
C ALA A 92 19.29 -2.40 -16.91
N ALA A 93 18.21 -2.69 -17.65
CA ALA A 93 17.90 -2.02 -18.90
C ALA A 93 17.53 -0.54 -18.73
N ALA A 94 16.89 -0.18 -17.61
CA ALA A 94 16.49 1.18 -17.27
C ALA A 94 17.68 2.04 -16.76
N ALA A 95 18.69 1.42 -16.15
CA ALA A 95 19.80 2.12 -15.51
C ALA A 95 20.50 3.16 -16.39
N PRO A 96 20.79 2.92 -17.70
CA PRO A 96 21.41 3.92 -18.56
C PRO A 96 20.53 5.14 -18.85
N HIS A 97 19.21 5.05 -18.62
CA HIS A 97 18.24 6.09 -18.95
C HIS A 97 17.94 7.04 -17.79
N GLY A 98 18.62 6.86 -16.67
CA GLY A 98 18.52 7.71 -15.49
C GLY A 98 17.62 7.17 -14.39
N ILE A 99 17.75 7.77 -13.19
CA ILE A 99 17.14 7.26 -11.96
C ILE A 99 15.59 7.30 -11.99
N THR A 100 15.01 8.26 -12.69
CA THR A 100 13.54 8.37 -12.83
C THR A 100 12.98 7.20 -13.62
N VAL A 101 13.68 6.75 -14.67
CA VAL A 101 13.27 5.58 -15.46
C VAL A 101 13.40 4.31 -14.62
N VAL A 102 14.47 4.20 -13.84
CA VAL A 102 14.64 3.10 -12.87
C VAL A 102 13.50 3.07 -11.86
N ALA A 103 13.10 4.22 -11.31
CA ALA A 103 11.95 4.30 -10.41
C ALA A 103 10.65 3.88 -11.11
N ALA A 104 10.46 4.28 -12.38
CA ALA A 104 9.27 3.93 -13.16
C ALA A 104 9.15 2.42 -13.45
N VAL A 105 10.26 1.66 -13.43
CA VAL A 105 10.22 0.19 -13.52
C VAL A 105 9.36 -0.42 -12.41
N SER A 106 9.27 0.21 -11.24
CA SER A 106 8.42 -0.26 -10.13
C SER A 106 6.93 -0.35 -10.51
N LEU A 107 6.47 0.51 -11.45
CA LEU A 107 5.08 0.49 -11.95
C LEU A 107 4.76 -0.79 -12.76
N VAL A 108 5.78 -1.45 -13.28
CA VAL A 108 5.64 -2.71 -14.02
C VAL A 108 5.97 -3.89 -13.11
N THR A 109 7.07 -3.81 -12.35
CA THR A 109 7.53 -4.91 -11.51
C THR A 109 6.63 -5.16 -10.30
N GLY A 110 6.01 -4.13 -9.73
CA GLY A 110 5.04 -4.26 -8.63
C GLY A 110 3.83 -5.13 -9.01
N PRO A 111 3.06 -4.76 -10.05
CA PRO A 111 1.95 -5.59 -10.55
C PRO A 111 2.39 -6.98 -10.99
N LEU A 112 3.55 -7.13 -11.64
CA LEU A 112 4.09 -8.42 -12.05
C LEU A 112 4.32 -9.34 -10.85
N GLN A 113 5.01 -8.85 -9.83
CA GLN A 113 5.28 -9.62 -8.61
C GLN A 113 3.98 -9.98 -7.88
N ALA A 114 3.04 -9.04 -7.78
CA ALA A 114 1.73 -9.30 -7.19
C ALA A 114 0.96 -10.39 -7.95
N PHE A 115 0.94 -10.32 -9.28
CA PHE A 115 0.27 -11.29 -10.14
C PHE A 115 0.88 -12.69 -9.99
N VAL A 116 2.21 -12.80 -10.02
CA VAL A 116 2.92 -14.09 -9.83
C VAL A 116 2.61 -14.64 -8.45
N ALA A 117 2.78 -13.84 -7.39
CA ALA A 117 2.54 -14.25 -6.01
C ALA A 117 1.11 -14.77 -5.80
N VAL A 118 0.11 -14.02 -6.26
CA VAL A 118 -1.31 -14.41 -6.16
C VAL A 118 -1.59 -15.68 -6.96
N SER A 119 -1.00 -15.82 -8.14
CA SER A 119 -1.19 -17.00 -9.00
C SER A 119 -0.71 -18.29 -8.35
N PHE A 120 0.39 -18.24 -7.58
CA PHE A 120 0.88 -19.40 -6.83
C PHE A 120 -0.05 -19.76 -5.66
N VAL A 121 -0.53 -18.77 -4.89
CA VAL A 121 -1.48 -19.02 -3.79
C VAL A 121 -2.78 -19.62 -4.32
N ARG A 122 -3.30 -19.12 -5.45
CA ARG A 122 -4.54 -19.60 -6.06
C ARG A 122 -4.48 -21.08 -6.49
N ARG A 123 -3.29 -21.63 -6.74
CA ARG A 123 -3.15 -23.07 -7.06
C ARG A 123 -3.48 -23.97 -5.87
N HIS A 124 -3.36 -23.46 -4.65
CA HIS A 124 -3.54 -24.22 -3.41
C HIS A 124 -4.82 -23.86 -2.66
N ILE A 125 -5.38 -22.69 -2.95
CA ILE A 125 -6.61 -22.20 -2.32
C ILE A 125 -7.57 -21.77 -3.44
N CYS A 126 -8.82 -22.25 -3.39
CA CYS A 126 -9.85 -21.88 -4.34
C CYS A 126 -10.25 -20.40 -4.14
N LEU A 127 -9.44 -19.47 -4.64
CA LEU A 127 -9.64 -18.03 -4.57
C LEU A 127 -9.88 -17.47 -5.97
N GLY A 128 -11.07 -16.90 -6.19
CA GLY A 128 -11.41 -16.19 -7.41
C GLY A 128 -10.78 -14.78 -7.43
N TRP A 129 -10.38 -14.28 -8.61
CA TRP A 129 -9.96 -12.87 -8.76
C TRP A 129 -11.05 -11.89 -8.33
N ALA A 130 -12.32 -12.22 -8.62
CA ALA A 130 -13.46 -11.43 -8.22
C ALA A 130 -13.62 -11.33 -6.69
N GLU A 131 -13.29 -12.40 -5.96
CA GLU A 131 -13.32 -12.41 -4.50
C GLU A 131 -12.24 -11.52 -3.90
N ILE A 132 -11.03 -11.54 -4.49
CA ILE A 132 -9.93 -10.66 -4.07
C ILE A 132 -10.32 -9.20 -4.30
N LEU A 133 -10.85 -8.86 -5.47
CA LEU A 133 -11.30 -7.50 -5.79
C LEU A 133 -12.43 -7.03 -4.88
N ARG A 134 -13.42 -7.88 -4.60
CA ARG A 134 -14.52 -7.55 -3.67
C ARG A 134 -14.01 -7.36 -2.24
N ALA A 135 -13.05 -8.17 -1.80
CA ALA A 135 -12.48 -8.05 -0.46
C ALA A 135 -11.63 -6.78 -0.29
N THR A 136 -11.04 -6.25 -1.37
CA THR A 136 -10.24 -5.02 -1.32
C THR A 136 -11.06 -3.75 -1.56
N ALA A 137 -12.29 -3.86 -2.08
CA ALA A 137 -13.16 -2.71 -2.37
C ALA A 137 -13.42 -1.80 -1.16
N PRO A 138 -13.70 -2.31 0.06
CA PRO A 138 -13.85 -1.45 1.25
C PRO A 138 -12.57 -0.69 1.60
N GLY A 139 -11.40 -1.29 1.35
CA GLY A 139 -10.10 -0.62 1.51
C GLY A 139 -9.90 0.54 0.53
N ALA A 140 -10.49 0.48 -0.66
CA ALA A 140 -10.48 1.58 -1.62
C ALA A 140 -11.27 2.79 -1.09
N VAL A 141 -12.41 2.57 -0.43
CA VAL A 141 -13.19 3.66 0.21
C VAL A 141 -12.36 4.33 1.32
N ALA A 142 -11.66 3.55 2.14
CA ALA A 142 -10.75 4.07 3.16
C ALA A 142 -9.60 4.87 2.54
N THR A 143 -9.05 4.41 1.41
CA THR A 143 -8.00 5.12 0.67
C THR A 143 -8.49 6.46 0.12
N LEU A 144 -9.68 6.49 -0.46
CA LEU A 144 -10.31 7.73 -0.94
C LEU A 144 -10.56 8.71 0.20
N GLY A 145 -11.00 8.22 1.36
CA GLY A 145 -11.18 9.04 2.57
C GLY A 145 -9.86 9.66 3.03
N ALA A 146 -8.79 8.88 3.10
CA ALA A 146 -7.45 9.36 3.47
C ALA A 146 -6.92 10.41 2.46
N ALA A 147 -7.04 10.14 1.18
CA ALA A 147 -6.63 11.05 0.11
C ALA A 147 -7.44 12.36 0.15
N ALA A 148 -8.76 12.27 0.35
CA ALA A 148 -9.63 13.45 0.48
C ALA A 148 -9.23 14.34 1.66
N GLY A 149 -8.84 13.74 2.80
CA GLY A 149 -8.34 14.47 3.96
C GLY A 149 -7.09 15.30 3.63
N ILE A 150 -6.11 14.70 2.92
CA ILE A 150 -4.89 15.41 2.48
C ILE A 150 -5.24 16.51 1.49
N VAL A 151 -6.05 16.19 0.46
CA VAL A 151 -6.44 17.15 -0.59
C VAL A 151 -7.22 18.34 0.01
N ALA A 152 -8.07 18.11 1.01
CA ALA A 152 -8.77 19.16 1.72
C ALA A 152 -7.78 20.15 2.40
N VAL A 153 -6.76 19.64 3.09
CA VAL A 153 -5.73 20.48 3.69
C VAL A 153 -4.92 21.22 2.61
N MET A 154 -4.53 20.54 1.54
CA MET A 154 -3.79 21.16 0.43
C MET A 154 -4.61 22.25 -0.27
N SER A 155 -5.93 22.09 -0.39
CA SER A 155 -6.81 23.11 -0.96
C SER A 155 -6.89 24.36 -0.09
N LEU A 156 -6.91 24.19 1.24
CA LEU A 156 -6.92 25.30 2.20
C LEU A 156 -5.59 26.08 2.20
N THR A 157 -4.48 25.39 1.90
CA THR A 157 -3.15 26.03 1.80
C THR A 157 -2.83 26.54 0.38
N GLY A 158 -3.80 26.51 -0.54
CA GLY A 158 -3.64 27.00 -1.92
C GLY A 158 -2.79 26.07 -2.79
N PHE A 159 -2.86 24.75 -2.56
CA PHE A 159 -2.10 23.72 -3.29
C PHE A 159 -0.59 23.95 -3.27
N ARG A 160 -0.07 24.53 -2.20
CA ARG A 160 1.38 24.61 -2.00
C ARG A 160 1.92 23.21 -1.74
N THR A 161 2.92 22.82 -2.51
CA THR A 161 3.58 21.53 -2.35
C THR A 161 4.56 21.53 -1.17
N ALA A 162 5.16 22.69 -0.87
CA ALA A 162 6.02 22.89 0.29
C ALA A 162 5.16 23.28 1.51
N LEU A 163 4.67 22.26 2.23
CA LEU A 163 3.95 22.45 3.48
C LEU A 163 4.94 22.66 4.64
N SER A 164 4.56 23.51 5.59
CA SER A 164 5.25 23.61 6.88
C SER A 164 5.05 22.34 7.72
N VAL A 165 5.87 22.13 8.74
CA VAL A 165 5.74 20.98 9.66
C VAL A 165 4.35 20.90 10.28
N SER A 166 3.78 22.03 10.69
CA SER A 166 2.44 22.10 11.27
C SER A 166 1.35 21.74 10.26
N GLU A 167 1.44 22.22 9.03
CA GLU A 167 0.50 21.88 7.95
C GLU A 167 0.60 20.41 7.56
N MET A 168 1.82 19.84 7.54
CA MET A 168 2.01 18.41 7.30
C MET A 168 1.39 17.56 8.40
N LEU A 169 1.55 17.93 9.68
CA LEU A 169 0.90 17.24 10.79
C LEU A 169 -0.62 17.29 10.69
N VAL A 170 -1.19 18.45 10.34
CA VAL A 170 -2.64 18.60 10.09
C VAL A 170 -3.08 17.71 8.94
N ALA A 171 -2.30 17.63 7.84
CA ALA A 171 -2.60 16.77 6.70
C ALA A 171 -2.58 15.29 7.07
N ILE A 172 -1.62 14.85 7.89
CA ILE A 172 -1.54 13.48 8.39
C ILE A 172 -2.74 13.15 9.29
N LEU A 173 -3.12 14.06 10.19
CA LEU A 173 -4.31 13.90 11.05
C LEU A 173 -5.60 13.86 10.22
N ALA A 174 -5.73 14.74 9.23
CA ALA A 174 -6.87 14.75 8.31
C ALA A 174 -6.94 13.45 7.48
N ALA A 175 -5.79 12.94 7.02
CA ALA A 175 -5.71 11.64 6.35
C ALA A 175 -6.16 10.51 7.26
N GLY A 176 -5.71 10.49 8.52
CA GLY A 176 -6.12 9.48 9.52
C GLY A 176 -7.62 9.52 9.81
N LEU A 177 -8.19 10.70 9.99
CA LEU A 177 -9.63 10.87 10.18
C LEU A 177 -10.43 10.46 8.94
N GLY A 178 -9.96 10.85 7.75
CA GLY A 178 -10.56 10.46 6.47
C GLY A 178 -10.50 8.95 6.24
N TRP A 179 -9.39 8.31 6.61
CA TRP A 179 -9.23 6.86 6.58
C TRP A 179 -10.21 6.15 7.51
N LEU A 180 -10.34 6.61 8.76
CA LEU A 180 -11.31 6.07 9.72
C LEU A 180 -12.75 6.24 9.23
N ALA A 181 -13.08 7.41 8.71
CA ALA A 181 -14.39 7.67 8.12
C ALA A 181 -14.66 6.76 6.90
N GLY A 182 -13.65 6.57 6.04
CA GLY A 182 -13.73 5.68 4.88
C GLY A 182 -13.89 4.22 5.26
N LEU A 183 -13.24 3.74 6.33
CA LEU A 183 -13.45 2.40 6.87
C LEU A 183 -14.89 2.24 7.39
N TRP A 184 -15.42 3.27 8.05
CA TRP A 184 -16.77 3.24 8.59
C TRP A 184 -17.83 3.26 7.48
N LEU A 185 -17.67 4.09 6.47
CA LEU A 185 -18.56 4.17 5.31
C LEU A 185 -18.51 2.92 4.42
N GLY A 186 -17.35 2.26 4.38
CA GLY A 186 -17.14 1.03 3.61
C GLY A 186 -17.51 -0.25 4.35
N ASP A 187 -18.08 -0.17 5.58
CA ASP A 187 -18.37 -1.33 6.44
C ASP A 187 -17.19 -2.32 6.53
N HIS A 188 -15.96 -1.77 6.66
CA HIS A 188 -14.77 -2.61 6.63
C HIS A 188 -14.63 -3.40 7.93
N PRO A 189 -14.35 -4.74 7.89
CA PRO A 189 -14.24 -5.58 9.09
C PRO A 189 -13.18 -5.13 10.11
N LEU A 190 -12.23 -4.31 9.68
CA LEU A 190 -11.20 -3.72 10.55
C LEU A 190 -11.80 -2.84 11.66
N ILE A 191 -12.97 -2.24 11.45
CA ILE A 191 -13.64 -1.42 12.46
C ILE A 191 -14.04 -2.23 13.68
N ASP A 192 -14.55 -3.43 13.48
CA ASP A 192 -14.96 -4.30 14.57
C ASP A 192 -13.75 -4.72 15.41
N GLU A 193 -12.61 -4.94 14.75
CA GLU A 193 -11.35 -5.25 15.44
C GLU A 193 -10.82 -4.04 16.20
N LEU A 194 -10.86 -2.84 15.63
CA LEU A 194 -10.51 -1.59 16.33
C LEU A 194 -11.41 -1.33 17.54
N ARG A 195 -12.71 -1.58 17.43
CA ARG A 195 -13.66 -1.48 18.56
C ARG A 195 -13.33 -2.48 19.66
N ARG A 196 -12.98 -3.72 19.31
CA ARG A 196 -12.56 -4.74 20.28
C ARG A 196 -11.30 -4.32 21.01
N LEU A 197 -10.27 -3.87 20.29
CA LEU A 197 -9.02 -3.39 20.88
C LEU A 197 -9.29 -2.20 21.82
N TRP A 198 -10.10 -1.24 21.38
CA TRP A 198 -10.49 -0.11 22.22
C TRP A 198 -11.20 -0.53 23.50
N SER A 199 -12.10 -1.51 23.43
CA SER A 199 -12.80 -2.06 24.59
C SER A 199 -11.86 -2.79 25.56
N GLN A 200 -10.80 -3.42 25.04
CA GLN A 200 -9.77 -4.06 25.87
C GLN A 200 -8.91 -3.02 26.60
N VAL A 201 -8.42 -1.99 25.89
CA VAL A 201 -7.64 -0.90 26.51
C VAL A 201 -8.43 -0.22 27.63
N ARG A 202 -9.72 0.03 27.42
CA ARG A 202 -10.62 0.65 28.41
C ARG A 202 -10.87 -0.20 29.66
N ARG A 203 -10.56 -1.50 29.63
CA ARG A 203 -10.64 -2.39 30.79
C ARG A 203 -9.38 -2.37 31.64
N TRP A 204 -8.27 -1.82 31.12
CA TRP A 204 -6.99 -1.72 31.80
C TRP A 204 -6.75 -0.32 32.43
N THR A 205 -7.59 0.66 32.11
CA THR A 205 -7.66 2.00 32.72
C THR A 205 -8.83 2.09 33.70
#